data_b33ddd528138ce59f26fe4dab43006c1
#
_entry.id   b33ddd528138ce59f26fe4dab43006c1
#
_cell.length_a   1.000
_cell.length_b   1.000
_cell.length_c   1.000
_cell.angle_alpha   90.00
_cell.angle_beta   90.00
_cell.angle_gamma   90.00
#
_symmetry.space_group_name_H-M   'P 1'
#
loop_
_entity.id
_entity.type
_entity.pdbx_description
1 polymer ?
#
loop_
_entity_poly.entity_id
_entity_poly.type
_entity_poly.pdbx_seq_one_letter_code
_entity_poly.pdbx_strand_id
1 'polypeptide(L)'
;SLINDMLEVSQLDNTSAEMPRKLLDISKIIRVEMEHLPVKEGVEYRLELAAPEIVFPLHRSYVSLLVRELLKNAVKFTEQGSVTVECGLTGPGTLTLSVTDTGCGVEPGLAERVFDRFYKVDPFAQGLGLGLSLCRLIVEKLGGTIALDTSYTGGARFVVTLRDA
;
A
#
# COMPACT_ATOMS: atom_id res chain seq x y z
N SER A 1 -4.59 7.38 -13.66
CA SER A 1 -3.93 8.29 -14.62
C SER A 1 -3.02 9.27 -13.88
N LEU A 2 -2.11 9.89 -14.59
CA LEU A 2 -1.20 10.90 -14.01
C LEU A 2 -1.97 12.06 -13.39
N ILE A 3 -3.01 12.51 -14.07
CA ILE A 3 -3.84 13.62 -13.59
C ILE A 3 -4.55 13.23 -12.31
N ASN A 4 -5.13 12.03 -12.26
CA ASN A 4 -5.81 11.54 -11.07
C ASN A 4 -4.84 11.39 -9.89
N ASP A 5 -3.62 10.88 -10.12
CA ASP A 5 -2.62 10.74 -9.07
C ASP A 5 -2.23 12.12 -8.50
N MET A 6 -2.06 13.12 -9.36
CA MET A 6 -1.75 14.47 -8.91
C MET A 6 -2.89 15.09 -8.12
N LEU A 7 -4.15 14.88 -8.56
CA LEU A 7 -5.32 15.38 -7.86
C LEU A 7 -5.48 14.71 -6.49
N GLU A 8 -5.27 13.41 -6.40
CA GLU A 8 -5.33 12.68 -5.14
C GLU A 8 -4.30 13.19 -4.13
N VAL A 9 -3.06 13.38 -4.56
CA VAL A 9 -2.01 13.94 -3.70
C VAL A 9 -2.38 15.35 -3.24
N SER A 10 -2.85 16.19 -4.17
CA SER A 10 -3.25 17.56 -3.86
C SER A 10 -4.40 17.61 -2.86
N GLN A 11 -5.40 16.76 -3.03
CA GLN A 11 -6.54 16.69 -2.10
C GLN A 11 -6.10 16.27 -0.71
N LEU A 12 -5.20 15.30 -0.61
CA LEU A 12 -4.67 14.86 0.69
C LEU A 12 -3.84 15.94 1.38
N ASP A 13 -3.03 16.66 0.63
CA ASP A 13 -2.24 17.77 1.17
C ASP A 13 -3.13 18.87 1.74
N ASN A 14 -4.29 19.10 1.13
CA ASN A 14 -5.20 20.17 1.51
C ASN A 14 -6.31 19.75 2.48
N THR A 15 -6.46 18.44 2.74
CA THR A 15 -7.49 17.94 3.63
C THR A 15 -7.09 18.17 5.08
N SER A 16 -7.99 18.74 5.87
CA SER A 16 -7.73 18.89 7.30
C SER A 16 -7.65 17.51 7.97
N ALA A 17 -6.79 17.39 8.97
CA ALA A 17 -6.42 16.11 9.57
C ALA A 17 -7.54 15.42 10.34
N GLU A 18 -8.66 16.08 10.59
CA GLU A 18 -9.70 15.56 11.48
C GLU A 18 -10.88 14.99 10.72
N MET A 19 -10.69 13.82 10.12
CA MET A 19 -11.82 13.05 9.62
C MET A 19 -12.16 11.96 10.63
N PRO A 20 -13.46 11.81 10.99
CA PRO A 20 -13.84 10.82 11.98
C PRO A 20 -13.54 9.41 11.50
N ARG A 21 -12.95 8.61 12.37
CA ARG A 21 -12.72 7.20 12.10
C ARG A 21 -14.02 6.42 12.27
N LYS A 22 -14.22 5.42 11.43
CA LYS A 22 -15.37 4.51 11.50
C LYS A 22 -14.87 3.08 11.55
N LEU A 23 -15.59 2.22 12.24
CA LEU A 23 -15.32 0.79 12.22
C LEU A 23 -15.56 0.27 10.79
N LEU A 24 -14.53 -0.32 10.24
CA LEU A 24 -14.55 -0.86 8.86
C LEU A 24 -14.09 -2.31 8.88
N ASP A 25 -14.66 -3.12 8.00
CA ASP A 25 -14.11 -4.43 7.71
C ASP A 25 -12.99 -4.27 6.69
N ILE A 26 -11.76 -4.25 7.17
CA ILE A 26 -10.57 -4.02 6.36
C ILE A 26 -10.37 -5.17 5.35
N SER A 27 -10.70 -6.40 5.75
CA SER A 27 -10.60 -7.55 4.86
C SER A 27 -11.45 -7.39 3.60
N LYS A 28 -12.64 -6.81 3.75
CA LYS A 28 -13.54 -6.57 2.64
C LYS A 28 -12.99 -5.50 1.68
N ILE A 29 -12.42 -4.44 2.23
CA ILE A 29 -11.80 -3.37 1.42
C ILE A 29 -10.65 -3.96 0.59
N ILE A 30 -9.81 -4.78 1.21
CA ILE A 30 -8.69 -5.42 0.51
C ILE A 30 -9.19 -6.33 -0.61
N ARG A 31 -10.21 -7.16 -0.35
CA ARG A 31 -10.77 -8.05 -1.36
C ARG A 31 -11.32 -7.29 -2.57
N VAL A 32 -12.03 -6.19 -2.32
CA VAL A 32 -12.58 -5.36 -3.41
C VAL A 32 -11.46 -4.79 -4.26
N GLU A 33 -10.39 -4.26 -3.66
CA GLU A 33 -9.28 -3.72 -4.42
C GLU A 33 -8.52 -4.81 -5.19
N MET A 34 -8.38 -6.00 -4.63
CA MET A 34 -7.75 -7.12 -5.34
C MET A 34 -8.58 -7.59 -6.53
N GLU A 35 -9.90 -7.57 -6.43
CA GLU A 35 -10.79 -7.93 -7.52
C GLU A 35 -10.66 -6.99 -8.73
N HIS A 36 -10.23 -5.76 -8.51
CA HIS A 36 -10.03 -4.78 -9.57
C HIS A 36 -8.66 -4.85 -10.23
N LEU A 37 -7.76 -5.73 -9.75
CA LEU A 37 -6.45 -5.87 -10.35
C LEU A 37 -6.56 -6.51 -11.75
N PRO A 38 -5.74 -6.03 -12.71
CA PRO A 38 -5.73 -6.64 -14.03
C PRO A 38 -5.17 -8.05 -13.96
N VAL A 39 -5.67 -8.93 -14.82
CA VAL A 39 -5.05 -10.23 -15.01
C VAL A 39 -3.69 -10.00 -15.68
N LYS A 40 -2.64 -10.51 -15.05
CA LYS A 40 -1.29 -10.43 -15.60
C LYS A 40 -0.74 -11.86 -15.72
N GLU A 41 -0.44 -12.26 -16.93
CA GLU A 41 0.03 -13.63 -17.20
C GLU A 41 1.35 -13.87 -16.44
N GLY A 42 1.42 -15.00 -15.74
CA GLY A 42 2.59 -15.36 -14.95
C GLY A 42 2.63 -14.75 -13.56
N VAL A 43 1.62 -13.96 -13.17
CA VAL A 43 1.55 -13.34 -11.84
C VAL A 43 0.31 -13.84 -11.10
N GLU A 44 0.54 -14.41 -9.93
CA GLU A 44 -0.51 -14.89 -9.04
C GLU A 44 -0.77 -13.85 -7.94
N TYR A 45 -2.03 -13.61 -7.62
CA TYR A 45 -2.42 -12.74 -6.52
C TYR A 45 -2.89 -13.58 -5.34
N ARG A 46 -2.29 -13.36 -4.17
CA ARG A 46 -2.58 -14.11 -2.94
C ARG A 46 -3.04 -13.17 -1.84
N LEU A 47 -3.99 -13.65 -1.04
CA LEU A 47 -4.48 -12.92 0.12
C LEU A 47 -4.38 -13.83 1.36
N GLU A 48 -3.65 -13.37 2.36
CA GLU A 48 -3.46 -14.06 3.62
C GLU A 48 -3.95 -13.18 4.77
N LEU A 49 -5.12 -13.50 5.29
CA LEU A 49 -5.75 -12.78 6.38
C LEU A 49 -5.61 -13.58 7.68
N ALA A 50 -5.25 -12.88 8.77
CA ALA A 50 -5.17 -13.51 10.09
C ALA A 50 -6.53 -13.97 10.61
N ALA A 51 -7.62 -13.38 10.11
CA ALA A 51 -8.98 -13.74 10.44
C ALA A 51 -9.89 -13.47 9.23
N PRO A 52 -11.04 -14.17 9.11
CA PRO A 52 -11.96 -13.95 7.99
C PRO A 52 -12.50 -12.52 7.93
N GLU A 53 -12.60 -11.86 9.07
CA GLU A 53 -13.09 -10.50 9.18
C GLU A 53 -12.13 -9.72 10.08
N ILE A 54 -11.70 -8.55 9.62
CA ILE A 54 -10.77 -7.69 10.36
C ILE A 54 -11.42 -6.32 10.51
N VAL A 55 -12.00 -6.06 11.67
CA VAL A 55 -12.70 -4.80 11.96
C VAL A 55 -11.76 -3.86 12.68
N PHE A 56 -11.62 -2.63 12.16
CA PHE A 56 -10.68 -1.67 12.70
C PHE A 56 -11.16 -0.24 12.40
N PRO A 57 -11.01 0.72 13.33
CA PRO A 57 -11.46 2.09 13.10
C PRO A 57 -10.46 2.85 12.22
N LEU A 58 -10.87 3.14 11.02
CA LEU A 58 -10.07 3.88 10.04
C LEU A 58 -11.00 4.72 9.15
N HIS A 59 -10.43 5.29 8.12
CA HIS A 59 -11.11 6.08 7.12
C HIS A 59 -11.16 5.31 5.79
N ARG A 60 -12.36 4.96 5.33
CA ARG A 60 -12.53 4.07 4.17
C ARG A 60 -11.77 4.54 2.92
N SER A 61 -11.92 5.81 2.56
CA SER A 61 -11.29 6.36 1.34
C SER A 61 -9.77 6.26 1.40
N TYR A 62 -9.20 6.54 2.56
CA TYR A 62 -7.75 6.45 2.74
C TYR A 62 -7.26 5.00 2.67
N VAL A 63 -7.98 4.08 3.30
CA VAL A 63 -7.59 2.66 3.29
C VAL A 63 -7.70 2.09 1.87
N SER A 64 -8.79 2.37 1.16
CA SER A 64 -8.96 1.92 -0.22
C SER A 64 -7.84 2.42 -1.11
N LEU A 65 -7.50 3.70 -1.01
CA LEU A 65 -6.46 4.32 -1.82
C LEU A 65 -5.08 3.75 -1.48
N LEU A 66 -4.79 3.57 -0.20
CA LEU A 66 -3.54 2.97 0.27
C LEU A 66 -3.34 1.57 -0.31
N VAL A 67 -4.35 0.72 -0.17
CA VAL A 67 -4.29 -0.66 -0.68
C VAL A 67 -4.12 -0.65 -2.19
N ARG A 68 -4.90 0.18 -2.88
CA ARG A 68 -4.84 0.30 -4.35
C ARG A 68 -3.44 0.68 -4.83
N GLU A 69 -2.85 1.70 -4.23
CA GLU A 69 -1.55 2.18 -4.66
C GLU A 69 -0.43 1.17 -4.37
N LEU A 70 -0.47 0.51 -3.23
CA LEU A 70 0.48 -0.55 -2.92
C LEU A 70 0.36 -1.73 -3.90
N LEU A 71 -0.86 -2.13 -4.24
CA LEU A 71 -1.10 -3.21 -5.20
C LEU A 71 -0.65 -2.83 -6.60
N LYS A 72 -0.97 -1.62 -7.06
CA LYS A 72 -0.53 -1.14 -8.38
C LYS A 72 0.99 -1.17 -8.49
N ASN A 73 1.68 -0.73 -7.46
CA ASN A 73 3.13 -0.74 -7.42
C ASN A 73 3.68 -2.17 -7.51
N ALA A 74 3.14 -3.09 -6.72
CA ALA A 74 3.58 -4.48 -6.72
C ALA A 74 3.36 -5.16 -8.08
N VAL A 75 2.19 -4.96 -8.69
CA VAL A 75 1.88 -5.53 -10.02
C VAL A 75 2.80 -4.96 -11.08
N LYS A 76 3.08 -3.66 -11.02
CA LYS A 76 3.95 -2.99 -11.98
C LYS A 76 5.35 -3.60 -12.02
N PHE A 77 5.90 -3.94 -10.85
CA PHE A 77 7.27 -4.43 -10.74
C PHE A 77 7.41 -5.96 -10.74
N THR A 78 6.30 -6.70 -10.85
CA THR A 78 6.33 -8.16 -10.91
C THR A 78 6.04 -8.64 -12.32
N GLU A 79 7.05 -9.16 -13.00
CA GLU A 79 6.88 -9.74 -14.34
C GLU A 79 6.36 -11.16 -14.28
N GLN A 80 6.91 -11.95 -13.36
CA GLN A 80 6.46 -13.32 -13.09
C GLN A 80 6.59 -13.61 -11.60
N GLY A 81 5.67 -14.39 -11.07
CA GLY A 81 5.68 -14.79 -9.68
C GLY A 81 4.39 -14.44 -8.97
N SER A 82 4.45 -13.72 -7.86
CA SER A 82 3.27 -13.46 -7.04
C SER A 82 3.30 -12.11 -6.35
N VAL A 83 2.10 -11.63 -6.06
CA VAL A 83 1.84 -10.49 -5.17
C VAL A 83 0.97 -11.01 -4.03
N THR A 84 1.44 -10.90 -2.81
CA THR A 84 0.76 -11.39 -1.62
C THR A 84 0.42 -10.23 -0.70
N VAL A 85 -0.85 -10.15 -0.31
CA VAL A 85 -1.32 -9.19 0.69
C VAL A 85 -1.56 -9.95 1.99
N GLU A 86 -0.96 -9.47 3.07
CA GLU A 86 -1.18 -10.00 4.41
C GLU A 86 -1.78 -8.91 5.28
N CYS A 87 -2.75 -9.26 6.12
CA CYS A 87 -3.36 -8.30 7.04
C CYS A 87 -3.84 -8.98 8.31
N GLY A 88 -3.64 -8.32 9.44
CA GLY A 88 -4.11 -8.82 10.73
C GLY A 88 -3.90 -7.81 11.84
N LEU A 89 -4.53 -8.08 12.96
CA LEU A 89 -4.29 -7.33 14.19
C LEU A 89 -3.06 -7.94 14.87
N THR A 90 -2.03 -7.12 15.06
CA THR A 90 -0.74 -7.59 15.59
C THR A 90 -0.51 -7.22 17.05
N GLY A 91 -1.51 -6.60 17.67
CA GLY A 91 -1.52 -6.22 19.06
C GLY A 91 -2.76 -5.41 19.38
N PRO A 92 -2.99 -5.06 20.66
CA PRO A 92 -4.13 -4.21 21.01
C PRO A 92 -4.08 -2.89 20.24
N GLY A 93 -5.15 -2.58 19.50
CA GLY A 93 -5.26 -1.34 18.76
C GLY A 93 -4.23 -1.18 17.64
N THR A 94 -3.68 -2.26 17.11
CA THR A 94 -2.66 -2.22 16.05
C THR A 94 -3.03 -3.14 14.91
N LEU A 95 -3.05 -2.58 13.69
CA LEU A 95 -3.30 -3.30 12.45
C LEU A 95 -2.01 -3.29 11.62
N THR A 96 -1.62 -4.44 11.12
CA THR A 96 -0.50 -4.56 10.19
C THR A 96 -0.99 -5.05 8.85
N LEU A 97 -0.59 -4.36 7.80
CA LEU A 97 -0.87 -4.68 6.41
C LEU A 97 0.45 -4.75 5.67
N SER A 98 0.68 -5.82 4.93
CA SER A 98 1.87 -5.90 4.09
C SER A 98 1.51 -6.32 2.68
N VAL A 99 2.27 -5.79 1.71
CA VAL A 99 2.17 -6.19 0.31
C VAL A 99 3.57 -6.63 -0.12
N THR A 100 3.67 -7.90 -0.48
CA THR A 100 4.94 -8.55 -0.83
C THR A 100 4.88 -8.97 -2.30
N ASP A 101 5.89 -8.59 -3.07
CA ASP A 101 6.00 -9.04 -4.45
C ASP A 101 7.30 -9.84 -4.65
N THR A 102 7.33 -10.61 -5.72
CA THR A 102 8.53 -11.36 -6.13
C THR A 102 9.19 -10.71 -7.34
N GLY A 103 9.05 -9.40 -7.46
CA GLY A 103 9.59 -8.61 -8.56
C GLY A 103 11.08 -8.28 -8.42
N CYS A 104 11.49 -7.19 -9.04
CA CYS A 104 12.90 -6.80 -9.08
C CYS A 104 13.46 -6.34 -7.73
N GLY A 105 12.60 -6.01 -6.78
CA GLY A 105 13.03 -5.52 -5.47
C GLY A 105 13.58 -4.11 -5.51
N VAL A 106 14.00 -3.65 -4.32
CA VAL A 106 14.61 -2.33 -4.13
C VAL A 106 15.89 -2.52 -3.32
N GLU A 107 16.96 -1.87 -3.73
CA GLU A 107 18.21 -1.92 -2.97
C GLU A 107 18.00 -1.31 -1.57
N PRO A 108 18.54 -1.92 -0.51
CA PRO A 108 18.35 -1.42 0.87
C PRO A 108 18.74 0.04 1.05
N GLY A 109 19.76 0.50 0.33
CA GLY A 109 20.19 1.90 0.38
C GLY A 109 19.17 2.89 -0.16
N LEU A 110 18.16 2.43 -0.89
CA LEU A 110 17.12 3.25 -1.48
C LEU A 110 15.79 3.17 -0.72
N ALA A 111 15.76 2.45 0.41
CA ALA A 111 14.53 2.15 1.14
C ALA A 111 13.74 3.39 1.57
N GLU A 112 14.42 4.50 1.88
CA GLU A 112 13.75 5.77 2.22
C GLU A 112 13.38 6.56 0.97
N ARG A 113 14.19 6.51 -0.06
CA ARG A 113 13.99 7.33 -1.26
C ARG A 113 12.80 6.90 -2.09
N VAL A 114 12.38 5.64 -2.01
CA VAL A 114 11.24 5.16 -2.80
C VAL A 114 9.94 5.86 -2.43
N PHE A 115 9.88 6.52 -1.27
CA PHE A 115 8.71 7.27 -0.83
C PHE A 115 8.76 8.75 -1.23
N ASP A 116 9.86 9.20 -1.83
CA ASP A 116 9.97 10.59 -2.27
C ASP A 116 9.09 10.83 -3.50
N ARG A 117 8.49 12.01 -3.57
CA ARG A 117 7.68 12.39 -4.74
C ARG A 117 8.55 12.40 -6.00
N PHE A 118 7.99 11.87 -7.09
CA PHE A 118 8.64 11.81 -8.40
C PHE A 118 9.89 10.94 -8.46
N TYR A 119 10.26 10.24 -7.38
CA TYR A 119 11.36 9.29 -7.41
C TYR A 119 10.90 7.99 -8.07
N LYS A 120 11.70 7.49 -9.00
CA LYS A 120 11.46 6.22 -9.69
C LYS A 120 12.73 5.40 -9.66
N VAL A 121 12.61 4.14 -9.21
CA VAL A 121 13.73 3.19 -9.24
C VAL A 121 14.16 2.95 -10.70
N ASP A 122 13.18 2.81 -11.60
CA ASP A 122 13.41 2.74 -13.04
C ASP A 122 12.91 4.05 -13.67
N PRO A 123 13.83 4.94 -14.14
CA PRO A 123 13.42 6.22 -14.74
C PRO A 123 12.53 6.08 -15.97
N PHE A 124 12.57 4.94 -16.64
CA PHE A 124 11.78 4.70 -17.85
C PHE A 124 10.42 4.05 -17.56
N ALA A 125 10.14 3.70 -16.30
CA ALA A 125 8.84 3.16 -15.93
C ALA A 125 7.75 4.23 -16.09
N GLN A 126 6.54 3.80 -16.43
CA GLN A 126 5.40 4.72 -16.55
C GLN A 126 5.00 5.27 -15.19
N GLY A 127 4.38 6.46 -15.20
CA GLY A 127 3.91 7.13 -14.01
C GLY A 127 4.86 8.21 -13.54
N LEU A 128 4.45 8.98 -12.54
CA LEU A 128 5.19 10.12 -12.02
C LEU A 128 6.00 9.83 -10.76
N GLY A 129 5.97 8.60 -10.25
CA GLY A 129 6.62 8.29 -8.98
C GLY A 129 5.87 8.86 -7.78
N LEU A 130 4.54 8.93 -7.85
CA LEU A 130 3.68 9.49 -6.79
C LEU A 130 3.02 8.44 -5.91
N GLY A 131 2.92 7.18 -6.39
CA GLY A 131 2.16 6.14 -5.68
C GLY A 131 2.64 5.88 -4.27
N LEU A 132 3.93 5.68 -4.08
CA LEU A 132 4.50 5.40 -2.76
C LEU A 132 4.53 6.63 -1.87
N SER A 133 4.76 7.82 -2.42
CA SER A 133 4.69 9.06 -1.64
C SER A 133 3.26 9.32 -1.17
N LEU A 134 2.27 8.98 -1.99
CA LEU A 134 0.87 9.05 -1.61
C LEU A 134 0.56 8.08 -0.47
N CYS A 135 1.07 6.85 -0.55
CA CYS A 135 0.92 5.87 0.54
C CYS A 135 1.49 6.40 1.86
N ARG A 136 2.68 6.99 1.81
CA ARG A 136 3.31 7.57 2.99
C ARG A 136 2.47 8.69 3.59
N LEU A 137 1.94 9.58 2.74
CA LEU A 137 1.09 10.68 3.19
C LEU A 137 -0.19 10.16 3.86
N ILE A 138 -0.84 9.17 3.27
CA ILE A 138 -2.04 8.54 3.84
C ILE A 138 -1.73 7.95 5.22
N VAL A 139 -0.65 7.17 5.31
CA VAL A 139 -0.24 6.51 6.55
C VAL A 139 0.06 7.53 7.63
N GLU A 140 0.74 8.63 7.30
CA GLU A 140 1.01 9.72 8.24
C GLU A 140 -0.28 10.37 8.75
N LYS A 141 -1.26 10.58 7.85
CA LYS A 141 -2.57 11.13 8.23
C LYS A 141 -3.35 10.16 9.13
N LEU A 142 -3.13 8.88 8.98
CA LEU A 142 -3.75 7.85 9.82
C LEU A 142 -2.95 7.57 11.10
N GLY A 143 -1.86 8.30 11.34
CA GLY A 143 -1.05 8.14 12.55
C GLY A 143 -0.22 6.88 12.59
N GLY A 144 0.06 6.28 11.44
CA GLY A 144 0.82 5.04 11.34
C GLY A 144 2.18 5.20 10.69
N THR A 145 2.75 4.08 10.28
CA THR A 145 4.05 4.01 9.62
C THR A 145 4.00 3.11 8.40
N ILE A 146 4.83 3.40 7.43
CA ILE A 146 5.06 2.55 6.27
C ILE A 146 6.57 2.43 6.06
N ALA A 147 7.04 1.22 5.75
CA ALA A 147 8.44 0.97 5.51
C ALA A 147 8.63 -0.15 4.50
N LEU A 148 9.76 -0.11 3.80
CA LEU A 148 10.25 -1.24 3.00
C LEU A 148 11.00 -2.18 3.94
N ASP A 149 10.61 -3.46 3.95
CA ASP A 149 11.28 -4.47 4.75
C ASP A 149 12.56 -4.92 4.03
N THR A 150 13.69 -4.38 4.46
CA THR A 150 14.98 -4.64 3.82
C THR A 150 15.54 -6.03 4.15
N SER A 151 14.92 -6.76 5.07
CA SER A 151 15.30 -8.15 5.36
C SER A 151 14.73 -9.14 4.34
N TYR A 152 13.69 -8.72 3.59
CA TYR A 152 13.12 -9.53 2.53
C TYR A 152 13.91 -9.31 1.23
N THR A 153 14.42 -10.37 0.64
CA THR A 153 15.29 -10.29 -0.55
C THR A 153 14.70 -10.92 -1.80
N GLY A 154 13.50 -11.49 -1.73
CA GLY A 154 12.85 -12.14 -2.87
C GLY A 154 12.10 -11.18 -3.81
N GLY A 155 12.14 -9.89 -3.55
CA GLY A 155 11.42 -8.84 -4.25
C GLY A 155 11.29 -7.64 -3.35
N ALA A 156 10.14 -7.00 -3.31
CA ALA A 156 9.87 -5.88 -2.39
C ALA A 156 8.74 -6.25 -1.43
N ARG A 157 8.89 -5.86 -0.18
CA ARG A 157 7.86 -6.04 0.85
C ARG A 157 7.64 -4.71 1.55
N PHE A 158 6.46 -4.13 1.38
CA PHE A 158 6.05 -2.91 2.08
C PHE A 158 5.17 -3.28 3.27
N VAL A 159 5.52 -2.76 4.43
CA VAL A 159 4.81 -3.03 5.68
C VAL A 159 4.20 -1.74 6.22
N VAL A 160 2.89 -1.77 6.44
CA VAL A 160 2.12 -0.66 7.00
C VAL A 160 1.65 -1.06 8.38
N THR A 161 1.85 -0.18 9.35
CA THR A 161 1.34 -0.35 10.71
C THR A 161 0.43 0.82 11.02
N LEU A 162 -0.82 0.53 11.38
CA LEU A 162 -1.83 1.53 11.71
C LEU A 162 -2.33 1.32 13.14
N ARG A 163 -2.71 2.40 13.79
CA ARG A 163 -3.19 2.38 15.15
C ARG A 163 -4.63 2.90 15.22
N ASP A 164 -5.37 2.44 16.21
CA ASP A 164 -6.79 2.80 16.39
C ASP A 164 -6.98 4.18 17.04
N ALA A 165 -5.91 4.80 17.48
CA ALA A 165 -5.95 6.15 18.05
C ALA A 165 -4.65 6.90 17.78
#